data_1c4ab58e78fbcc91e8faa86acefb701f
#
_entry.id   1c4ab58e78fbcc91e8faa86acefb701f
#
_cell.length_a   1.000
_cell.length_b   1.000
_cell.length_c   1.000
_cell.angle_alpha   90.00
_cell.angle_beta   90.00
_cell.angle_gamma   90.00
#
_symmetry.space_group_name_H-M   'P 1'
#
loop_
_entity.id
_entity.type
_entity.pdbx_description
1 polymer ?
#
loop_
_entity_poly.entity_id
_entity_poly.type
_entity_poly.pdbx_seq_one_letter_code
_entity_poly.pdbx_strand_id
1 'polypeptide(L)'
;MTGAEKDTLIALVECGPLWDGDVPSKHGRDLLLAQGLAVRVVVKGEDGWQAATYAGRDAYKAMYPGPDGPADTMNEAKANRAARRAIKSASRT
;
A
#
# COMPACT_ATOMS: atom_id res chain seq x y z
N MET A 1 -3.62 -13.10 6.21
CA MET A 1 -3.33 -12.28 5.01
C MET A 1 -2.14 -12.88 4.28
N THR A 2 -2.27 -13.09 2.97
CA THR A 2 -1.18 -13.65 2.15
C THR A 2 -0.08 -12.64 1.91
N GLY A 3 1.08 -13.10 1.43
CA GLY A 3 2.18 -12.20 1.05
C GLY A 3 1.77 -11.21 -0.04
N ALA A 4 1.00 -11.66 -1.03
CA ALA A 4 0.50 -10.79 -2.11
C ALA A 4 -0.41 -9.68 -1.57
N GLU A 5 -1.29 -10.00 -0.64
CA GLU A 5 -2.16 -9.01 0.00
C GLU A 5 -1.33 -8.01 0.82
N LYS A 6 -0.38 -8.48 1.60
CA LYS A 6 0.50 -7.62 2.41
C LYS A 6 1.28 -6.65 1.53
N ASP A 7 1.91 -7.13 0.48
CA ASP A 7 2.71 -6.31 -0.42
C ASP A 7 1.86 -5.23 -1.08
N THR A 8 0.66 -5.57 -1.51
CA THR A 8 -0.24 -4.62 -2.15
C THR A 8 -0.77 -3.60 -1.14
N LEU A 9 -1.15 -4.04 0.05
CA LEU A 9 -1.63 -3.14 1.09
C LEU A 9 -0.55 -2.15 1.52
N ILE A 10 0.67 -2.62 1.71
CA ILE A 10 1.81 -1.77 2.03
C ILE A 10 2.00 -0.70 0.96
N ALA A 11 1.96 -1.11 -0.31
CA ALA A 11 2.11 -0.18 -1.43
C ALA A 11 1.00 0.87 -1.46
N LEU A 12 -0.25 0.45 -1.23
CA LEU A 12 -1.39 1.38 -1.22
C LEU A 12 -1.32 2.39 -0.07
N VAL A 13 -0.85 1.97 1.10
CA VAL A 13 -0.71 2.88 2.25
C VAL A 13 0.48 3.83 2.06
N GLU A 14 1.62 3.31 1.64
CA GLU A 14 2.86 4.08 1.56
C GLU A 14 2.97 4.95 0.31
N CYS A 15 2.41 4.49 -0.79
CA CYS A 15 2.45 5.23 -2.07
C CYS A 15 1.19 6.04 -2.35
N GLY A 16 0.12 5.78 -1.59
CA GLY A 16 -1.19 6.37 -1.88
C GLY A 16 -1.90 5.61 -3.00
N PRO A 17 -2.90 6.21 -3.66
CA PRO A 17 -3.63 5.52 -4.73
C PRO A 17 -2.70 5.01 -5.82
N LEU A 18 -2.92 3.76 -6.26
CA LEU A 18 -2.15 3.13 -7.33
C LEU A 18 -3.05 2.74 -8.49
N TRP A 19 -2.51 2.87 -9.68
CA TRP A 19 -3.12 2.40 -10.92
C TRP A 19 -3.14 0.86 -10.96
N ASP A 20 -4.11 0.27 -11.64
CA ASP A 20 -4.25 -1.19 -11.76
C ASP A 20 -2.95 -1.89 -12.19
N GLY A 21 -2.21 -1.27 -13.10
CA GLY A 21 -0.96 -1.83 -13.60
C GLY A 21 0.23 -1.69 -12.65
N ASP A 22 0.12 -0.84 -11.64
CA ASP A 22 1.21 -0.51 -10.73
C ASP A 22 1.14 -1.25 -9.39
N VAL A 23 0.06 -1.97 -9.13
CA VAL A 23 -0.06 -2.75 -7.89
C VAL A 23 0.90 -3.95 -7.93
N PRO A 24 1.53 -4.29 -6.80
CA PRO A 24 2.45 -5.44 -6.74
C PRO A 24 1.80 -6.76 -7.10
N SER A 25 0.52 -6.93 -6.80
CA SER A 25 -0.21 -8.15 -7.10
C SER A 25 -1.67 -7.81 -7.40
N LYS A 26 -2.13 -8.18 -8.59
CA LYS A 26 -3.54 -8.01 -8.98
C LYS A 26 -4.45 -8.91 -8.15
N HIS A 27 -4.00 -10.12 -7.85
CA HIS A 27 -4.75 -11.03 -6.99
C HIS A 27 -4.84 -10.49 -5.56
N GLY A 28 -3.72 -9.98 -5.03
CA GLY A 28 -3.71 -9.33 -3.72
C GLY A 28 -4.64 -8.13 -3.66
N ARG A 29 -4.65 -7.31 -4.71
CA ARG A 29 -5.59 -6.19 -4.85
C ARG A 29 -7.03 -6.67 -4.77
N ASP A 30 -7.38 -7.70 -5.52
CA ASP A 30 -8.75 -8.22 -5.56
C ASP A 30 -9.19 -8.74 -4.18
N LEU A 31 -8.30 -9.41 -3.47
CA LEU A 31 -8.57 -9.88 -2.11
C LEU A 31 -8.77 -8.72 -1.13
N LEU A 32 -7.97 -7.65 -1.25
CA LEU A 32 -8.13 -6.48 -0.41
C LEU A 32 -9.45 -5.75 -0.69
N LEU A 33 -9.85 -5.64 -1.95
CA LEU A 33 -11.13 -5.07 -2.33
C LEU A 33 -12.29 -5.88 -1.74
N ALA A 34 -12.22 -7.20 -1.82
CA ALA A 34 -13.25 -8.09 -1.29
C ALA A 34 -13.39 -7.97 0.23
N GLN A 35 -12.30 -7.70 0.95
CA GLN A 35 -12.29 -7.57 2.39
C GLN A 35 -12.60 -6.15 2.88
N GLY A 36 -12.78 -5.19 1.98
CA GLY A 36 -12.99 -3.79 2.35
C GLY A 36 -11.73 -3.08 2.85
N LEU A 37 -10.55 -3.64 2.62
CA LEU A 37 -9.27 -3.05 3.01
C LEU A 37 -8.74 -2.10 1.94
N ALA A 38 -9.27 -2.18 0.74
CA ALA A 38 -9.00 -1.26 -0.36
C ALA A 38 -10.31 -0.89 -1.05
N VAL A 39 -10.30 0.20 -1.80
CA VAL A 39 -11.46 0.69 -2.54
C VAL A 39 -11.00 1.23 -3.88
N ARG A 40 -11.82 1.07 -4.90
CA ARG A 40 -11.58 1.70 -6.21
C ARG A 40 -11.89 3.18 -6.12
N VAL A 41 -11.02 3.99 -6.70
CA VAL A 41 -11.17 5.45 -6.71
C VAL A 41 -10.92 5.98 -8.11
N VAL A 42 -11.41 7.18 -8.36
CA VAL A 42 -11.17 7.91 -9.60
C VAL A 42 -10.10 8.97 -9.31
N VAL A 43 -9.03 8.97 -10.09
CA VAL A 43 -7.93 9.94 -9.95
C VAL A 43 -7.81 10.72 -11.25
N LYS A 44 -7.94 12.03 -11.19
CA LYS A 44 -7.87 12.91 -12.36
C LYS A 44 -8.80 12.48 -13.50
N GLY A 45 -10.01 12.04 -13.14
CA GLY A 45 -11.00 11.59 -14.12
C GLY A 45 -10.79 10.20 -14.67
N GLU A 46 -9.79 9.47 -14.20
CA GLU A 46 -9.50 8.11 -14.66
C GLU A 46 -9.94 7.06 -13.64
N ASP A 47 -10.68 6.06 -14.09
CA ASP A 47 -11.02 4.87 -13.32
C ASP A 47 -9.82 3.91 -13.30
N GLY A 48 -9.87 2.93 -12.42
CA GLY A 48 -8.83 1.89 -12.39
C GLY A 48 -7.74 2.16 -11.36
N TRP A 49 -7.98 3.09 -10.45
CA TRP A 49 -7.12 3.35 -9.32
C TRP A 49 -7.67 2.69 -8.06
N GLN A 50 -6.80 2.31 -7.15
CA GLN A 50 -7.17 1.76 -5.84
C GLN A 50 -6.47 2.54 -4.74
N ALA A 51 -7.14 2.64 -3.58
CA ALA A 51 -6.58 3.26 -2.38
C ALA A 51 -6.90 2.40 -1.17
N ALA A 52 -6.06 2.50 -0.14
CA ALA A 52 -6.34 1.84 1.14
C ALA A 52 -7.50 2.55 1.83
N THR A 53 -8.41 1.75 2.41
CA THR A 53 -9.49 2.27 3.24
C THR A 53 -8.98 2.54 4.66
N TYR A 54 -9.83 3.10 5.51
CA TYR A 54 -9.51 3.22 6.93
C TYR A 54 -9.21 1.85 7.55
N ALA A 55 -10.02 0.85 7.23
CA ALA A 55 -9.78 -0.51 7.69
C ALA A 55 -8.47 -1.08 7.14
N GLY A 56 -8.11 -0.73 5.90
CA GLY A 56 -6.83 -1.12 5.30
C GLY A 56 -5.65 -0.51 6.04
N ARG A 57 -5.75 0.75 6.44
CA ARG A 57 -4.71 1.40 7.25
C ARG A 57 -4.55 0.77 8.62
N ASP A 58 -5.66 0.38 9.25
CA ASP A 58 -5.62 -0.33 10.53
C ASP A 58 -4.92 -1.68 10.38
N ALA A 59 -5.23 -2.43 9.33
CA ALA A 59 -4.57 -3.69 9.03
C ALA A 59 -3.07 -3.51 8.80
N TYR A 60 -2.69 -2.44 8.10
CA TYR A 60 -1.29 -2.10 7.89
C TYR A 60 -0.57 -1.83 9.22
N LYS A 61 -1.18 -1.06 10.11
CA LYS A 61 -0.61 -0.77 11.43
C LYS A 61 -0.42 -2.04 12.26
N ALA A 62 -1.36 -2.97 12.16
CA ALA A 62 -1.29 -4.24 12.88
C ALA A 62 -0.12 -5.12 12.43
N MET A 63 0.34 -4.96 11.18
CA MET A 63 1.47 -5.73 10.65
C MET A 63 2.83 -5.24 11.16
N TYR A 64 2.90 -4.03 11.71
CA TYR A 64 4.15 -3.41 12.14
C TYR A 64 4.01 -2.87 13.58
N PRO A 65 3.86 -3.76 14.57
CA PRO A 65 3.79 -3.32 15.96
C PRO A 65 5.16 -2.85 16.44
N GLY A 66 5.17 -1.82 17.30
CA GLY A 66 6.39 -1.35 17.95
C GLY A 66 6.82 0.05 17.53
N PRO A 67 7.97 0.52 18.05
CA PRO A 67 8.43 1.91 17.83
C PRO A 67 8.77 2.22 16.37
N ASP A 68 9.19 1.21 15.60
CA ASP A 68 9.49 1.34 14.18
C ASP A 68 8.29 0.95 13.32
N GLY A 69 7.10 1.05 13.89
CA GLY A 69 5.87 0.61 13.26
C GLY A 69 5.45 1.40 12.04
N PRO A 70 4.21 1.18 11.59
CA PRO A 70 3.72 1.77 10.34
C PRO A 70 3.53 3.28 10.44
N ALA A 71 3.53 3.92 9.27
CA ALA A 71 3.28 5.34 9.16
C ALA A 71 1.85 5.70 9.60
N ASP A 72 1.72 6.69 10.48
CA ASP A 72 0.43 7.22 10.91
C ASP A 72 -0.02 8.40 10.04
N THR A 73 0.90 9.00 9.31
CA THR A 73 0.64 10.18 8.48
C THR A 73 1.14 9.97 7.06
N MET A 74 0.68 10.83 6.16
CA MET A 74 1.17 10.83 4.78
C MET A 74 2.67 11.17 4.70
N ASN A 75 3.17 12.00 5.61
CA ASN A 75 4.60 12.32 5.64
C ASN A 75 5.43 11.12 6.05
N GLU A 76 4.98 10.38 7.05
CA GLU A 76 5.65 9.15 7.46
C GLU A 76 5.61 8.10 6.34
N ALA A 77 4.48 7.97 5.67
CA ALA A 77 4.35 7.06 4.55
C ALA A 77 5.32 7.41 3.42
N LYS A 78 5.48 8.70 3.12
CA LYS A 78 6.46 9.16 2.11
C LYS A 78 7.89 8.86 2.52
N ALA A 79 8.22 9.06 3.79
CA ALA A 79 9.56 8.76 4.31
C ALA A 79 9.85 7.26 4.21
N ASN A 80 8.90 6.42 4.58
CA ASN A 80 9.03 4.97 4.50
C ASN A 80 9.21 4.52 3.05
N ARG A 81 8.46 5.09 2.13
CA ARG A 81 8.59 4.80 0.71
C ARG A 81 9.96 5.19 0.17
N ALA A 82 10.46 6.36 0.54
CA ALA A 82 11.78 6.82 0.11
C ALA A 82 12.88 5.89 0.61
N ALA A 83 12.80 5.47 1.88
CA ALA A 83 13.74 4.52 2.44
C ALA A 83 13.73 3.17 1.70
N ARG A 84 12.55 2.67 1.36
CA ARG A 84 12.41 1.43 0.59
C ARG A 84 12.96 1.54 -0.82
N ARG A 85 12.77 2.66 -1.48
CA ARG A 85 13.34 2.92 -2.80
C ARG A 85 14.86 2.91 -2.76
N ALA A 86 15.45 3.53 -1.75
CA ALA A 86 16.89 3.54 -1.58
C ALA A 86 17.44 2.13 -1.40
N ILE A 87 16.77 1.29 -0.61
CA ILE A 87 17.14 -0.10 -0.41
C ILE A 87 17.03 -0.89 -1.72
N LYS A 88 15.95 -0.73 -2.47
CA LYS A 88 15.76 -1.41 -3.75
C LYS A 88 16.81 -0.99 -4.77
N SER A 89 17.11 0.30 -4.84
CA SER A 89 18.15 0.81 -5.76
C SER A 89 19.52 0.24 -5.43
N ALA A 90 19.86 0.15 -4.15
CA ALA A 90 21.11 -0.47 -3.71
C ALA A 90 21.15 -1.96 -4.06
N SER A 91 20.01 -2.65 -3.95
CA SER A 91 19.93 -4.09 -4.22
C SER A 91 20.08 -4.43 -5.71
N ARG A 92 19.85 -3.48 -6.60
CA ARG A 92 19.92 -3.72 -8.06
C ARG A 92 21.31 -3.56 -8.63
N THR A 93 22.19 -3.01 -7.87
CA THR A 93 23.59 -2.87 -8.29
C THR A 93 24.41 -4.02 -7.76
#